data_ff09b6d7b7cc7092b22ba9984d83d5c2
#
_entry.id   ff09b6d7b7cc7092b22ba9984d83d5c2
#
_cell.length_a   1.000
_cell.length_b   1.000
_cell.length_c   1.000
_cell.angle_alpha   90.00
_cell.angle_beta   90.00
_cell.angle_gamma   90.00
#
_symmetry.space_group_name_H-M   'P 1'
#
loop_
_entity.id
_entity.type
_entity.pdbx_description
1 polymer ?
#
loop_
_entity_poly.entity_id
_entity_poly.type
_entity_poly.pdbx_seq_one_letter_code
_entity_poly.pdbx_strand_id
1 'polypeptide(L)'
;MNRITLNETSYFGAGCRSVIAVEAARRGFKKAFFVTDKDLIKFGVAAEIIKVFDDNHIPYELYSDVKANPTIANVQNGVAAYKASGADFIVALGGGSSIDTAKGIGIVVNNPDFADVKSLEGVADTKHKAVPTFALPTTAGTAAEVTINYVIIDEDARKKMVCVDPNDIPAVAIVDPELMYSMPKGLTAATGMDALTHAIESYITPGAWAMSDMFELKAIEMIAQNLKAAVDNGKDTVAREAMSQAQYIAGMGFSNVGLGIVHSMAHPLGAFYDTPHGVANALLLPYVMEYNAESPAAPKYIHIAKAMGVNTDGMTETEGVKAAIEAVKALSLSIGIPQKLHEINVKEEDIPALAVAAFNDVCTGGNPRPTSVAEIEVLYRKAF
;
A
#
# COMPACT_ATOMS: atom_id res chain seq x y z
N MET A 1 -5.47 17.32 17.83
CA MET A 1 -4.36 17.91 17.00
C MET A 1 -4.09 16.93 15.89
N ASN A 2 -4.14 17.36 14.62
CA ASN A 2 -3.85 16.50 13.48
C ASN A 2 -2.41 16.73 13.05
N ARG A 3 -1.70 15.65 12.70
CA ARG A 3 -0.34 15.67 12.16
C ARG A 3 -0.36 15.05 10.78
N ILE A 4 0.47 15.53 9.88
CA ILE A 4 0.74 14.91 8.59
C ILE A 4 2.26 14.72 8.44
N THR A 5 2.65 13.52 8.04
CA THR A 5 4.03 13.16 7.74
C THR A 5 4.12 12.79 6.28
N LEU A 6 4.99 13.44 5.53
CA LEU A 6 5.23 13.21 4.10
C LEU A 6 6.73 13.11 3.84
N ASN A 7 7.10 12.68 2.63
CA ASN A 7 8.49 12.68 2.18
C ASN A 7 9.10 14.08 2.22
N GLU A 8 10.43 14.16 2.35
CA GLU A 8 11.15 15.43 2.20
C GLU A 8 11.02 15.97 0.77
N THR A 9 11.03 15.08 -0.22
CA THR A 9 10.90 15.43 -1.65
C THR A 9 10.25 14.29 -2.40
N SER A 10 9.42 14.61 -3.40
CA SER A 10 8.79 13.61 -4.27
C SER A 10 8.84 14.06 -5.72
N TYR A 11 9.11 13.11 -6.62
CA TYR A 11 9.21 13.33 -8.07
C TYR A 11 8.19 12.47 -8.80
N PHE A 12 7.58 13.02 -9.84
CA PHE A 12 6.53 12.38 -10.62
C PHE A 12 6.77 12.57 -12.11
N GLY A 13 6.49 11.52 -12.89
CA GLY A 13 6.49 11.56 -14.35
C GLY A 13 7.47 10.59 -14.98
N ALA A 14 7.25 10.32 -16.27
CA ALA A 14 8.05 9.38 -17.05
C ALA A 14 9.53 9.75 -17.06
N GLY A 15 10.40 8.78 -16.75
CA GLY A 15 11.85 8.96 -16.71
C GLY A 15 12.39 9.69 -15.47
N CYS A 16 11.53 10.09 -14.51
CA CYS A 16 11.97 10.82 -13.31
C CYS A 16 12.94 10.00 -12.43
N ARG A 17 13.10 8.68 -12.64
CA ARG A 17 14.12 7.86 -11.98
C ARG A 17 15.56 8.43 -12.12
N SER A 18 15.82 9.23 -13.15
CA SER A 18 17.11 9.88 -13.34
C SER A 18 17.50 10.85 -12.21
N VAL A 19 16.52 11.34 -11.42
CA VAL A 19 16.77 12.24 -10.29
C VAL A 19 17.53 11.55 -9.14
N ILE A 20 17.64 10.22 -9.12
CA ILE A 20 18.46 9.48 -8.14
C ILE A 20 19.86 10.10 -8.06
N ALA A 21 20.48 10.32 -9.22
CA ALA A 21 21.83 10.86 -9.27
C ALA A 21 21.92 12.31 -8.73
N VAL A 22 20.93 13.13 -9.07
CA VAL A 22 20.85 14.53 -8.62
C VAL A 22 20.67 14.59 -7.11
N GLU A 23 19.74 13.80 -6.56
CA GLU A 23 19.45 13.77 -5.12
C GLU A 23 20.61 13.15 -4.32
N ALA A 24 21.24 12.09 -4.83
CA ALA A 24 22.42 11.51 -4.19
C ALA A 24 23.57 12.52 -4.12
N ALA A 25 23.87 13.20 -5.23
CA ALA A 25 24.92 14.22 -5.27
C ALA A 25 24.60 15.41 -4.33
N ARG A 26 23.36 15.92 -4.36
CA ARG A 26 22.91 17.04 -3.52
C ARG A 26 23.02 16.71 -2.02
N ARG A 27 22.76 15.47 -1.63
CA ARG A 27 22.82 14.99 -0.25
C ARG A 27 24.22 14.52 0.15
N GLY A 28 25.16 14.46 -0.80
CA GLY A 28 26.55 14.04 -0.58
C GLY A 28 26.72 12.54 -0.40
N PHE A 29 25.74 11.71 -0.80
CA PHE A 29 25.82 10.26 -0.74
C PHE A 29 26.85 9.69 -1.70
N LYS A 30 27.45 8.56 -1.32
CA LYS A 30 28.61 7.97 -2.03
C LYS A 30 28.33 6.58 -2.59
N LYS A 31 27.57 5.74 -1.90
CA LYS A 31 27.30 4.37 -2.31
C LYS A 31 25.87 3.98 -1.98
N ALA A 32 25.12 3.48 -2.95
CA ALA A 32 23.77 3.01 -2.77
C ALA A 32 23.73 1.57 -2.26
N PHE A 33 22.79 1.27 -1.37
CA PHE A 33 22.32 -0.09 -1.11
C PHE A 33 21.03 -0.29 -1.91
N PHE A 34 21.12 -1.07 -3.00
CA PHE A 34 20.03 -1.23 -3.95
C PHE A 34 19.17 -2.45 -3.59
N VAL A 35 17.99 -2.19 -3.03
CA VAL A 35 17.02 -3.23 -2.60
C VAL A 35 15.97 -3.42 -3.69
N THR A 36 15.83 -4.65 -4.19
CA THR A 36 14.81 -5.03 -5.18
C THR A 36 14.54 -6.54 -5.09
N ASP A 37 13.56 -7.04 -5.84
CA ASP A 37 13.29 -8.47 -5.91
C ASP A 37 13.89 -9.14 -7.18
N LYS A 38 13.95 -10.48 -7.14
CA LYS A 38 14.55 -11.28 -8.24
C LYS A 38 13.76 -11.22 -9.53
N ASP A 39 12.44 -11.01 -9.46
CA ASP A 39 11.59 -10.94 -10.64
C ASP A 39 11.82 -9.63 -11.39
N LEU A 40 11.95 -8.50 -10.68
CA LEU A 40 12.28 -7.21 -11.30
C LEU A 40 13.67 -7.23 -11.96
N ILE A 41 14.63 -7.96 -11.41
CA ILE A 41 15.92 -8.21 -12.05
C ILE A 41 15.73 -9.03 -13.33
N LYS A 42 15.03 -10.16 -13.22
CA LYS A 42 14.78 -11.09 -14.33
C LYS A 42 14.02 -10.43 -15.49
N PHE A 43 13.05 -9.57 -15.19
CA PHE A 43 12.24 -8.90 -16.21
C PHE A 43 12.83 -7.57 -16.69
N GLY A 44 14.02 -7.19 -16.21
CA GLY A 44 14.77 -6.05 -16.70
C GLY A 44 14.37 -4.69 -16.11
N VAL A 45 13.40 -4.64 -15.20
CA VAL A 45 13.00 -3.37 -14.56
C VAL A 45 14.13 -2.81 -13.69
N ALA A 46 14.84 -3.68 -12.95
CA ALA A 46 16.00 -3.28 -12.16
C ALA A 46 17.15 -2.72 -13.01
N ALA A 47 17.28 -3.17 -14.26
CA ALA A 47 18.32 -2.67 -15.18
C ALA A 47 18.19 -1.17 -15.48
N GLU A 48 16.96 -0.63 -15.43
CA GLU A 48 16.71 0.82 -15.60
C GLU A 48 17.35 1.66 -14.49
N ILE A 49 17.39 1.14 -13.26
CA ILE A 49 18.04 1.81 -12.13
C ILE A 49 19.54 1.58 -12.14
N ILE A 50 19.98 0.36 -12.46
CA ILE A 50 21.41 0.05 -12.64
C ILE A 50 22.02 0.98 -13.68
N LYS A 51 21.31 1.21 -14.79
CA LYS A 51 21.76 2.16 -15.82
C LYS A 51 21.93 3.58 -15.25
N VAL A 52 21.04 4.05 -14.38
CA VAL A 52 21.22 5.37 -13.74
C VAL A 52 22.48 5.39 -12.87
N PHE A 53 22.77 4.30 -12.13
CA PHE A 53 23.99 4.21 -11.32
C PHE A 53 25.24 4.22 -12.20
N ASP A 54 25.27 3.40 -13.25
CA ASP A 54 26.44 3.27 -14.14
C ASP A 54 26.72 4.58 -14.90
N ASP A 55 25.70 5.19 -15.50
CA ASP A 55 25.81 6.45 -16.25
C ASP A 55 26.32 7.61 -15.38
N ASN A 56 26.07 7.57 -14.05
CA ASN A 56 26.46 8.61 -13.12
C ASN A 56 27.59 8.19 -12.14
N HIS A 57 28.19 7.03 -12.38
CA HIS A 57 29.30 6.49 -11.58
C HIS A 57 28.98 6.39 -10.08
N ILE A 58 27.73 5.99 -9.74
CA ILE A 58 27.30 5.76 -8.36
C ILE A 58 27.57 4.30 -8.01
N PRO A 59 28.52 4.00 -7.12
CA PRO A 59 28.72 2.64 -6.65
C PRO A 59 27.47 2.12 -5.94
N TYR A 60 27.17 0.85 -6.11
CA TYR A 60 26.04 0.24 -5.42
C TYR A 60 26.33 -1.20 -4.94
N GLU A 61 25.58 -1.64 -3.97
CA GLU A 61 25.50 -3.04 -3.53
C GLU A 61 24.08 -3.51 -3.74
N LEU A 62 23.92 -4.61 -4.51
CA LEU A 62 22.61 -5.16 -4.82
C LEU A 62 22.16 -6.13 -3.73
N TYR A 63 20.98 -5.90 -3.16
CA TYR A 63 20.29 -6.81 -2.26
C TYR A 63 18.96 -7.25 -2.87
N SER A 64 18.85 -8.55 -3.19
CA SER A 64 17.68 -9.12 -3.86
C SER A 64 17.06 -10.32 -3.12
N ASP A 65 17.40 -10.49 -1.85
CA ASP A 65 16.73 -11.48 -0.98
C ASP A 65 15.44 -10.89 -0.41
N VAL A 66 14.52 -10.55 -1.32
CA VAL A 66 13.19 -10.01 -1.01
C VAL A 66 12.14 -11.00 -1.46
N LYS A 67 11.22 -11.37 -0.58
CA LYS A 67 10.06 -12.20 -0.87
C LYS A 67 8.82 -11.34 -1.10
N ALA A 68 7.83 -11.89 -1.82
CA ALA A 68 6.55 -11.24 -2.08
C ALA A 68 5.79 -10.84 -0.79
N ASN A 69 6.00 -11.57 0.29
CA ASN A 69 5.60 -11.21 1.65
C ASN A 69 6.89 -11.19 2.48
N PRO A 70 7.52 -10.02 2.70
CA PRO A 70 8.85 -9.94 3.29
C PRO A 70 8.83 -10.42 4.73
N THR A 71 9.86 -11.18 5.10
CA THR A 71 9.96 -11.82 6.40
C THR A 71 10.96 -11.12 7.30
N ILE A 72 10.90 -11.40 8.59
CA ILE A 72 11.91 -10.96 9.57
C ILE A 72 13.31 -11.33 9.08
N ALA A 73 13.50 -12.55 8.54
CA ALA A 73 14.79 -13.01 8.04
C ALA A 73 15.29 -12.14 6.85
N ASN A 74 14.39 -11.71 5.93
CA ASN A 74 14.77 -10.80 4.84
C ASN A 74 15.32 -9.48 5.37
N VAL A 75 14.68 -8.91 6.39
CA VAL A 75 15.14 -7.67 7.02
C VAL A 75 16.49 -7.88 7.73
N GLN A 76 16.63 -8.92 8.55
CA GLN A 76 17.86 -9.20 9.31
C GLN A 76 19.05 -9.45 8.39
N ASN A 77 18.86 -10.24 7.33
CA ASN A 77 19.89 -10.49 6.32
C ASN A 77 20.27 -9.19 5.59
N GLY A 78 19.28 -8.36 5.27
CA GLY A 78 19.47 -7.06 4.65
C GLY A 78 20.25 -6.09 5.54
N VAL A 79 19.98 -6.06 6.84
CA VAL A 79 20.74 -5.26 7.82
C VAL A 79 22.21 -5.70 7.85
N ALA A 80 22.47 -7.00 7.85
CA ALA A 80 23.84 -7.52 7.81
C ALA A 80 24.56 -7.15 6.50
N ALA A 81 23.88 -7.30 5.37
CA ALA A 81 24.40 -6.94 4.05
C ALA A 81 24.65 -5.43 3.93
N TYR A 82 23.72 -4.59 4.41
CA TYR A 82 23.90 -3.13 4.43
C TYR A 82 25.16 -2.73 5.21
N LYS A 83 25.31 -3.24 6.44
CA LYS A 83 26.47 -2.95 7.28
C LYS A 83 27.81 -3.38 6.65
N ALA A 84 27.81 -4.49 5.93
CA ALA A 84 29.01 -4.98 5.22
C ALA A 84 29.30 -4.19 3.94
N SER A 85 28.30 -3.58 3.31
CA SER A 85 28.42 -2.92 2.01
C SER A 85 29.19 -1.60 2.06
N GLY A 86 29.17 -0.90 3.20
CA GLY A 86 29.66 0.48 3.32
C GLY A 86 28.79 1.50 2.57
N ALA A 87 27.56 1.17 2.23
CA ALA A 87 26.59 2.10 1.65
C ALA A 87 26.15 3.15 2.68
N ASP A 88 25.72 4.31 2.21
CA ASP A 88 25.29 5.44 3.05
C ASP A 88 23.86 5.91 2.78
N PHE A 89 23.19 5.31 1.79
CA PHE A 89 21.76 5.46 1.52
C PHE A 89 21.18 4.20 0.87
N ILE A 90 19.85 4.09 0.88
CA ILE A 90 19.13 2.97 0.27
C ILE A 90 18.39 3.47 -0.97
N VAL A 91 18.40 2.68 -2.04
CA VAL A 91 17.49 2.82 -3.19
C VAL A 91 16.61 1.58 -3.23
N ALA A 92 15.31 1.75 -3.02
CA ALA A 92 14.34 0.66 -3.00
C ALA A 92 13.50 0.69 -4.27
N LEU A 93 13.58 -0.37 -5.07
CA LEU A 93 12.79 -0.54 -6.30
C LEU A 93 11.84 -1.73 -6.13
N GLY A 94 10.55 -1.49 -6.27
CA GLY A 94 9.57 -2.58 -6.29
C GLY A 94 8.18 -2.18 -5.83
N GLY A 95 7.34 -3.17 -5.59
CA GLY A 95 6.08 -2.99 -4.89
C GLY A 95 6.28 -2.83 -3.38
N GLY A 96 5.20 -2.92 -2.61
CA GLY A 96 5.25 -2.81 -1.16
C GLY A 96 6.34 -3.69 -0.53
N SER A 97 6.48 -4.95 -0.96
CA SER A 97 7.43 -5.89 -0.37
C SER A 97 8.89 -5.43 -0.41
N SER A 98 9.35 -4.88 -1.53
CA SER A 98 10.72 -4.37 -1.66
C SER A 98 10.93 -3.11 -0.83
N ILE A 99 9.94 -2.20 -0.85
CA ILE A 99 10.02 -0.95 -0.11
C ILE A 99 9.91 -1.21 1.39
N ASP A 100 9.02 -2.09 1.83
CA ASP A 100 8.86 -2.47 3.24
C ASP A 100 10.11 -3.17 3.80
N THR A 101 10.74 -4.05 2.99
CA THR A 101 12.04 -4.64 3.35
C THR A 101 13.10 -3.54 3.54
N ALA A 102 13.17 -2.58 2.63
CA ALA A 102 14.12 -1.47 2.71
C ALA A 102 13.89 -0.58 3.93
N LYS A 103 12.61 -0.30 4.25
CA LYS A 103 12.21 0.42 5.47
C LYS A 103 12.69 -0.34 6.71
N GLY A 104 12.34 -1.62 6.84
CA GLY A 104 12.78 -2.43 7.96
C GLY A 104 14.31 -2.49 8.11
N ILE A 105 15.05 -2.58 7.01
CA ILE A 105 16.52 -2.50 7.03
C ILE A 105 16.97 -1.13 7.55
N GLY A 106 16.46 -0.06 6.96
CA GLY A 106 16.89 1.31 7.27
C GLY A 106 16.63 1.70 8.72
N ILE A 107 15.47 1.34 9.27
CA ILE A 107 15.12 1.68 10.66
C ILE A 107 15.96 0.92 11.67
N VAL A 108 16.18 -0.40 11.46
CA VAL A 108 17.01 -1.23 12.34
C VAL A 108 18.48 -0.80 12.34
N VAL A 109 19.01 -0.42 11.17
CA VAL A 109 20.42 0.03 11.07
C VAL A 109 20.68 1.22 11.97
N ASN A 110 19.78 2.19 12.00
CA ASN A 110 19.94 3.43 12.79
C ASN A 110 19.37 3.34 14.21
N ASN A 111 18.61 2.29 14.51
CA ASN A 111 18.03 2.03 15.82
C ASN A 111 18.38 0.60 16.30
N PRO A 112 19.62 0.34 16.72
CA PRO A 112 20.09 -1.01 17.06
C PRO A 112 19.36 -1.62 18.27
N ASP A 113 18.70 -0.84 19.10
CA ASP A 113 17.85 -1.33 20.18
C ASP A 113 16.63 -2.12 19.66
N PHE A 114 16.29 -1.94 18.39
CA PHE A 114 15.23 -2.65 17.66
C PHE A 114 15.80 -3.73 16.71
N ALA A 115 16.98 -4.27 16.99
CA ALA A 115 17.60 -5.34 16.18
C ALA A 115 16.74 -6.62 16.11
N ASP A 116 15.94 -6.89 17.14
CA ASP A 116 14.82 -7.83 17.03
C ASP A 116 13.67 -7.17 16.30
N VAL A 117 13.48 -7.53 15.03
CA VAL A 117 12.44 -6.96 14.15
C VAL A 117 11.03 -7.12 14.72
N LYS A 118 10.78 -8.14 15.56
CA LYS A 118 9.48 -8.31 16.27
C LYS A 118 9.14 -7.12 17.16
N SER A 119 10.12 -6.42 17.69
CA SER A 119 9.94 -5.24 18.54
C SER A 119 9.42 -3.99 17.79
N LEU A 120 9.41 -4.03 16.45
CA LEU A 120 8.89 -2.96 15.61
C LEU A 120 7.38 -3.06 15.36
N GLU A 121 6.71 -4.14 15.77
CA GLU A 121 5.28 -4.31 15.58
C GLU A 121 4.47 -3.21 16.29
N GLY A 122 3.46 -2.70 15.61
CA GLY A 122 2.65 -1.58 16.10
C GLY A 122 3.40 -0.25 15.98
N VAL A 123 3.29 0.61 16.98
CA VAL A 123 3.97 1.91 17.01
C VAL A 123 5.26 1.77 17.81
N ALA A 124 6.39 1.72 17.14
CA ALA A 124 7.70 1.66 17.77
C ALA A 124 8.19 3.05 18.20
N ASP A 125 8.81 3.13 19.39
CA ASP A 125 9.41 4.37 19.91
C ASP A 125 10.88 4.50 19.49
N THR A 126 11.13 4.44 18.17
CA THR A 126 12.48 4.64 17.63
C THR A 126 12.97 6.07 17.87
N LYS A 127 14.26 6.25 18.00
CA LYS A 127 14.85 7.57 18.35
C LYS A 127 15.49 8.27 17.16
N HIS A 128 15.84 7.51 16.13
CA HIS A 128 16.57 8.03 14.97
C HIS A 128 15.79 7.72 13.68
N LYS A 129 15.85 8.66 12.75
CA LYS A 129 15.36 8.41 11.39
C LYS A 129 16.06 7.19 10.80
N ALA A 130 15.35 6.45 9.97
CA ALA A 130 15.92 5.37 9.18
C ALA A 130 17.06 5.88 8.29
N VAL A 131 17.86 4.97 7.76
CA VAL A 131 18.81 5.29 6.69
C VAL A 131 18.06 6.00 5.56
N PRO A 132 18.57 7.12 5.02
CA PRO A 132 17.89 7.82 3.93
C PRO A 132 17.56 6.89 2.78
N THR A 133 16.28 6.76 2.48
CA THR A 133 15.77 5.84 1.45
C THR A 133 15.14 6.63 0.32
N PHE A 134 15.52 6.28 -0.92
CA PHE A 134 14.87 6.69 -2.17
C PHE A 134 13.98 5.54 -2.62
N ALA A 135 12.68 5.72 -2.62
CA ALA A 135 11.72 4.67 -2.93
C ALA A 135 11.10 4.87 -4.31
N LEU A 136 11.20 3.82 -5.14
CA LEU A 136 10.68 3.79 -6.52
C LEU A 136 9.63 2.67 -6.63
N PRO A 137 8.33 2.99 -6.59
CA PRO A 137 7.29 2.00 -6.72
C PRO A 137 7.20 1.45 -8.15
N THR A 138 6.99 0.12 -8.26
CA THR A 138 6.69 -0.56 -9.52
C THR A 138 5.24 -1.04 -9.60
N THR A 139 4.46 -0.75 -8.56
CA THR A 139 3.02 -1.03 -8.49
C THR A 139 2.25 0.22 -8.14
N ALA A 140 1.01 0.33 -8.60
CA ALA A 140 0.12 1.45 -8.31
C ALA A 140 -0.95 1.02 -7.29
N GLY A 141 -0.54 0.83 -6.03
CA GLY A 141 -1.45 0.31 -4.99
C GLY A 141 -1.07 0.68 -3.56
N THR A 142 0.06 0.17 -3.09
CA THR A 142 0.43 0.20 -1.67
C THR A 142 0.86 1.56 -1.14
N ALA A 143 1.30 2.46 -2.01
CA ALA A 143 1.88 3.76 -1.63
C ALA A 143 3.02 3.67 -0.58
N ALA A 144 3.74 2.54 -0.54
CA ALA A 144 4.78 2.31 0.45
C ALA A 144 5.88 3.38 0.42
N GLU A 145 6.07 4.04 -0.72
CA GLU A 145 7.03 5.13 -0.91
C GLU A 145 6.67 6.42 -0.16
N VAL A 146 5.40 6.59 0.28
CA VAL A 146 4.94 7.81 0.98
C VAL A 146 4.35 7.53 2.36
N THR A 147 4.38 6.27 2.80
CA THR A 147 3.77 5.87 4.07
C THR A 147 4.77 5.75 5.20
N ILE A 148 4.29 5.98 6.43
CA ILE A 148 5.01 5.68 7.68
C ILE A 148 4.82 4.22 8.12
N ASN A 149 4.09 3.43 7.33
CA ASN A 149 3.77 2.04 7.63
C ASN A 149 4.62 1.11 6.76
N TYR A 150 4.92 -0.07 7.28
CA TYR A 150 5.50 -1.20 6.55
C TYR A 150 5.03 -2.52 7.17
N VAL A 151 5.02 -3.58 6.37
CA VAL A 151 4.49 -4.88 6.78
C VAL A 151 5.54 -5.95 6.63
N ILE A 152 5.83 -6.65 7.72
CA ILE A 152 6.79 -7.76 7.77
C ILE A 152 6.10 -9.00 8.32
N ILE A 153 6.41 -10.18 7.77
CA ILE A 153 5.88 -11.45 8.23
C ILE A 153 6.73 -12.01 9.38
N ASP A 154 6.09 -12.27 10.50
CA ASP A 154 6.61 -13.20 11.50
C ASP A 154 6.23 -14.62 11.06
N GLU A 155 7.20 -15.36 10.49
CA GLU A 155 6.99 -16.71 9.98
C GLU A 155 6.69 -17.71 11.12
N ASP A 156 7.26 -17.49 12.31
CA ASP A 156 7.04 -18.34 13.49
C ASP A 156 5.60 -18.21 14.01
N ALA A 157 5.13 -16.97 14.12
CA ALA A 157 3.78 -16.67 14.59
C ALA A 157 2.73 -16.75 13.47
N ARG A 158 3.14 -16.94 12.20
CA ARG A 158 2.27 -16.89 10.99
C ARG A 158 1.42 -15.63 10.95
N LYS A 159 2.05 -14.49 11.23
CA LYS A 159 1.37 -13.21 11.41
C LYS A 159 1.97 -12.13 10.53
N LYS A 160 1.13 -11.29 9.95
CA LYS A 160 1.53 -10.02 9.35
C LYS A 160 1.69 -8.98 10.47
N MET A 161 2.92 -8.53 10.68
CA MET A 161 3.21 -7.43 11.60
C MET A 161 3.08 -6.11 10.84
N VAL A 162 2.13 -5.29 11.22
CA VAL A 162 2.05 -3.91 10.75
C VAL A 162 2.91 -3.06 11.67
N CYS A 163 3.93 -2.43 11.11
CA CYS A 163 4.83 -1.52 11.79
C CYS A 163 4.48 -0.08 11.39
N VAL A 164 4.45 0.83 12.35
CA VAL A 164 4.08 2.24 12.13
C VAL A 164 5.15 3.12 12.78
N ASP A 165 5.93 3.81 11.96
CA ASP A 165 7.01 4.66 12.46
C ASP A 165 7.24 5.89 11.57
N PRO A 166 6.94 7.11 12.05
CA PRO A 166 7.23 8.33 11.30
C PRO A 166 8.71 8.53 10.94
N ASN A 167 9.63 7.89 11.66
CA ASN A 167 11.06 7.94 11.38
C ASN A 167 11.46 7.09 10.15
N ASP A 168 10.56 6.25 9.67
CA ASP A 168 10.82 5.29 8.59
C ASP A 168 10.31 5.72 7.21
N ILE A 169 9.62 6.87 7.13
CA ILE A 169 9.16 7.36 5.82
C ILE A 169 10.34 7.59 4.87
N PRO A 170 10.30 7.10 3.62
CA PRO A 170 11.35 7.37 2.64
C PRO A 170 11.63 8.86 2.48
N ALA A 171 12.91 9.24 2.45
CA ALA A 171 13.29 10.64 2.30
C ALA A 171 12.89 11.18 0.92
N VAL A 172 13.01 10.36 -0.12
CA VAL A 172 12.64 10.72 -1.49
C VAL A 172 11.72 9.64 -2.07
N ALA A 173 10.57 10.06 -2.59
CA ALA A 173 9.73 9.22 -3.42
C ALA A 173 9.93 9.57 -4.89
N ILE A 174 10.11 8.56 -5.74
CA ILE A 174 10.33 8.74 -7.19
C ILE A 174 9.30 7.90 -7.93
N VAL A 175 8.20 8.53 -8.30
CA VAL A 175 7.03 7.89 -8.90
C VAL A 175 7.15 7.98 -10.42
N ASP A 176 7.89 7.02 -10.99
CA ASP A 176 8.12 6.91 -12.43
C ASP A 176 7.17 5.88 -13.04
N PRO A 177 6.13 6.29 -13.79
CA PRO A 177 5.14 5.37 -14.35
C PRO A 177 5.73 4.38 -15.34
N GLU A 178 6.89 4.65 -15.96
CA GLU A 178 7.54 3.71 -16.86
C GLU A 178 7.95 2.42 -16.15
N LEU A 179 8.28 2.48 -14.86
CA LEU A 179 8.61 1.32 -14.04
C LEU A 179 7.39 0.40 -13.77
N MET A 180 6.17 0.89 -14.07
CA MET A 180 4.91 0.17 -13.89
C MET A 180 4.32 -0.38 -15.20
N TYR A 181 4.88 -0.05 -16.38
CA TYR A 181 4.30 -0.44 -17.67
C TYR A 181 4.31 -1.96 -17.93
N SER A 182 5.19 -2.69 -17.24
CA SER A 182 5.27 -4.14 -17.36
C SER A 182 4.35 -4.90 -16.40
N MET A 183 3.59 -4.21 -15.55
CA MET A 183 2.66 -4.89 -14.64
C MET A 183 1.64 -5.74 -15.39
N PRO A 184 1.48 -7.03 -15.03
CA PRO A 184 0.41 -7.88 -15.56
C PRO A 184 -0.99 -7.31 -15.26
N LYS A 185 -1.95 -7.64 -16.14
CA LYS A 185 -3.34 -7.19 -16.02
C LYS A 185 -3.96 -7.46 -14.64
N GLY A 186 -3.80 -8.70 -14.12
CA GLY A 186 -4.33 -9.07 -12.81
C GLY A 186 -3.69 -8.28 -11.66
N LEU A 187 -2.38 -8.02 -11.73
CA LEU A 187 -1.70 -7.19 -10.72
C LEU A 187 -2.16 -5.73 -10.79
N THR A 188 -2.34 -5.18 -12.00
CA THR A 188 -2.87 -3.83 -12.19
C THR A 188 -4.25 -3.68 -11.56
N ALA A 189 -5.15 -4.66 -11.79
CA ALA A 189 -6.50 -4.65 -11.22
C ALA A 189 -6.45 -4.73 -9.69
N ALA A 190 -5.70 -5.69 -9.15
CA ALA A 190 -5.59 -5.90 -7.71
C ALA A 190 -5.02 -4.67 -6.99
N THR A 191 -3.89 -4.15 -7.47
CA THR A 191 -3.22 -3.01 -6.80
C THR A 191 -4.01 -1.71 -6.96
N GLY A 192 -4.67 -1.50 -8.10
CA GLY A 192 -5.53 -0.32 -8.28
C GLY A 192 -6.77 -0.33 -7.39
N MET A 193 -7.38 -1.51 -7.18
CA MET A 193 -8.46 -1.65 -6.20
C MET A 193 -7.98 -1.55 -4.75
N ASP A 194 -6.75 -1.95 -4.47
CA ASP A 194 -6.10 -1.73 -3.19
C ASP A 194 -5.98 -0.23 -2.87
N ALA A 195 -5.48 0.55 -3.84
CA ALA A 195 -5.43 2.01 -3.71
C ALA A 195 -6.82 2.63 -3.51
N LEU A 196 -7.86 2.11 -4.20
CA LEU A 196 -9.24 2.57 -4.01
C LEU A 196 -9.74 2.23 -2.59
N THR A 197 -9.40 1.05 -2.08
CA THR A 197 -9.75 0.64 -0.73
C THR A 197 -9.08 1.52 0.31
N HIS A 198 -7.79 1.80 0.16
CA HIS A 198 -7.07 2.76 0.99
C HIS A 198 -7.80 4.10 1.06
N ALA A 199 -8.12 4.67 -0.11
CA ALA A 199 -8.76 5.96 -0.20
C ALA A 199 -10.17 5.99 0.42
N ILE A 200 -10.98 4.95 0.21
CA ILE A 200 -12.33 4.87 0.77
C ILE A 200 -12.29 4.68 2.28
N GLU A 201 -11.49 3.73 2.79
CA GLU A 201 -11.41 3.49 4.24
C GLU A 201 -10.89 4.71 4.99
N SER A 202 -9.81 5.31 4.52
CA SER A 202 -9.24 6.50 5.15
C SER A 202 -10.13 7.74 5.02
N TYR A 203 -10.97 7.84 3.99
CA TYR A 203 -11.96 8.90 3.89
C TYR A 203 -13.05 8.80 4.95
N ILE A 204 -13.47 7.57 5.30
CA ILE A 204 -14.56 7.35 6.27
C ILE A 204 -14.08 7.08 7.70
N THR A 205 -12.77 6.91 7.96
CA THR A 205 -12.24 6.67 9.32
C THR A 205 -12.54 7.85 10.26
N PRO A 206 -12.73 7.61 11.57
CA PRO A 206 -12.86 8.68 12.56
C PRO A 206 -11.66 9.62 12.64
N GLY A 207 -10.48 9.17 12.21
CA GLY A 207 -9.26 9.98 12.13
C GLY A 207 -9.24 10.97 10.98
N ALA A 208 -10.16 10.87 10.02
CA ALA A 208 -10.21 11.73 8.83
C ALA A 208 -10.55 13.18 9.16
N TRP A 209 -9.98 14.09 8.40
CA TRP A 209 -10.18 15.52 8.52
C TRP A 209 -10.01 16.22 7.17
N ALA A 210 -10.35 17.50 7.06
CA ALA A 210 -10.47 18.21 5.78
C ALA A 210 -9.28 18.02 4.83
N MET A 211 -8.05 17.93 5.34
CA MET A 211 -6.86 17.76 4.49
C MET A 211 -6.72 16.32 3.98
N SER A 212 -6.95 15.30 4.82
CA SER A 212 -6.98 13.91 4.35
C SER A 212 -8.15 13.68 3.39
N ASP A 213 -9.34 14.23 3.71
CA ASP A 213 -10.52 14.10 2.86
C ASP A 213 -10.27 14.61 1.43
N MET A 214 -9.48 15.68 1.28
CA MET A 214 -9.12 16.23 -0.03
C MET A 214 -8.25 15.24 -0.84
N PHE A 215 -7.28 14.60 -0.21
CA PHE A 215 -6.43 13.61 -0.86
C PHE A 215 -7.24 12.39 -1.28
N GLU A 216 -8.06 11.87 -0.38
CA GLU A 216 -8.80 10.64 -0.62
C GLU A 216 -9.85 10.79 -1.71
N LEU A 217 -10.63 11.86 -1.70
CA LEU A 217 -11.61 12.11 -2.76
C LEU A 217 -10.93 12.28 -4.13
N LYS A 218 -9.75 12.93 -4.17
CA LYS A 218 -9.00 13.05 -5.43
C LYS A 218 -8.44 11.72 -5.89
N ALA A 219 -7.95 10.89 -4.98
CA ALA A 219 -7.49 9.54 -5.31
C ALA A 219 -8.62 8.68 -5.86
N ILE A 220 -9.80 8.66 -5.20
CA ILE A 220 -11.00 7.94 -5.66
C ILE A 220 -11.37 8.36 -7.07
N GLU A 221 -11.45 9.68 -7.34
CA GLU A 221 -11.77 10.21 -8.67
C GLU A 221 -10.79 9.72 -9.75
N MET A 222 -9.49 9.85 -9.48
CA MET A 222 -8.46 9.46 -10.46
C MET A 222 -8.47 7.95 -10.72
N ILE A 223 -8.65 7.13 -9.69
CA ILE A 223 -8.73 5.67 -9.83
C ILE A 223 -9.98 5.28 -10.63
N ALA A 224 -11.14 5.84 -10.30
CA ALA A 224 -12.39 5.54 -10.98
C ALA A 224 -12.32 5.83 -12.49
N GLN A 225 -11.63 6.91 -12.87
CA GLN A 225 -11.49 7.33 -14.25
C GLN A 225 -10.46 6.54 -15.05
N ASN A 226 -9.44 5.97 -14.39
CA ASN A 226 -8.26 5.46 -15.10
C ASN A 226 -7.97 3.96 -14.89
N LEU A 227 -8.45 3.35 -13.78
CA LEU A 227 -8.09 1.97 -13.46
C LEU A 227 -8.49 0.99 -14.55
N LYS A 228 -9.73 1.09 -15.05
CA LYS A 228 -10.20 0.19 -16.11
C LYS A 228 -9.36 0.32 -17.38
N ALA A 229 -9.01 1.53 -17.78
CA ALA A 229 -8.16 1.76 -18.97
C ALA A 229 -6.75 1.16 -18.76
N ALA A 230 -6.14 1.35 -17.59
CA ALA A 230 -4.84 0.77 -17.25
C ALA A 230 -4.88 -0.77 -17.22
N VAL A 231 -6.01 -1.38 -16.80
CA VAL A 231 -6.20 -2.84 -16.79
C VAL A 231 -6.42 -3.38 -18.21
N ASP A 232 -7.22 -2.71 -19.01
CA ASP A 232 -7.54 -3.16 -20.38
C ASP A 232 -6.34 -2.99 -21.31
N ASN A 233 -5.56 -1.92 -21.15
CA ASN A 233 -4.36 -1.64 -21.91
C ASN A 233 -3.21 -1.20 -20.99
N GLY A 234 -2.38 -2.17 -20.60
CA GLY A 234 -1.22 -1.90 -19.74
C GLY A 234 -0.18 -0.94 -20.34
N LYS A 235 -0.30 -0.59 -21.62
CA LYS A 235 0.55 0.38 -22.32
C LYS A 235 -0.09 1.76 -22.49
N ASP A 236 -1.26 1.97 -21.91
CA ASP A 236 -1.88 3.30 -21.83
C ASP A 236 -1.09 4.17 -20.84
N THR A 237 -0.20 4.98 -21.40
CA THR A 237 0.71 5.81 -20.59
C THR A 237 -0.03 6.85 -19.75
N VAL A 238 -1.15 7.37 -20.24
CA VAL A 238 -1.97 8.36 -19.51
C VAL A 238 -2.64 7.69 -18.32
N ALA A 239 -3.25 6.52 -18.51
CA ALA A 239 -3.88 5.78 -17.44
C ALA A 239 -2.84 5.29 -16.40
N ARG A 240 -1.67 4.81 -16.85
CA ARG A 240 -0.57 4.39 -15.96
C ARG A 240 -0.04 5.55 -15.11
N GLU A 241 0.19 6.70 -15.72
CA GLU A 241 0.64 7.89 -15.00
C GLU A 241 -0.43 8.35 -13.99
N ALA A 242 -1.69 8.42 -14.38
CA ALA A 242 -2.79 8.75 -13.48
C ALA A 242 -2.89 7.79 -12.29
N MET A 243 -2.77 6.47 -12.52
CA MET A 243 -2.81 5.47 -11.46
C MET A 243 -1.60 5.56 -10.53
N SER A 244 -0.39 5.84 -11.07
CA SER A 244 0.81 6.01 -10.24
C SER A 244 0.70 7.20 -9.29
N GLN A 245 0.10 8.29 -9.75
CA GLN A 245 -0.15 9.47 -8.92
C GLN A 245 -1.30 9.24 -7.93
N ALA A 246 -2.39 8.58 -8.37
CA ALA A 246 -3.56 8.35 -7.54
C ALA A 246 -3.24 7.51 -6.29
N GLN A 247 -2.45 6.45 -6.43
CA GLN A 247 -2.02 5.63 -5.28
C GLN A 247 -1.15 6.42 -4.31
N TYR A 248 -0.25 7.29 -4.82
CA TYR A 248 0.57 8.15 -3.99
C TYR A 248 -0.30 9.16 -3.21
N ILE A 249 -1.31 9.76 -3.87
CA ILE A 249 -2.25 10.69 -3.24
C ILE A 249 -3.03 9.99 -2.13
N ALA A 250 -3.54 8.77 -2.37
CA ALA A 250 -4.16 7.95 -1.33
C ALA A 250 -3.21 7.70 -0.15
N GLY A 251 -1.92 7.42 -0.46
CA GLY A 251 -0.87 7.24 0.56
C GLY A 251 -0.66 8.44 1.47
N MET A 252 -0.72 9.66 0.91
CA MET A 252 -0.61 10.89 1.70
C MET A 252 -1.73 11.01 2.74
N GLY A 253 -2.92 10.48 2.44
CA GLY A 253 -4.05 10.47 3.37
C GLY A 253 -3.96 9.31 4.35
N PHE A 254 -4.14 8.06 3.89
CA PHE A 254 -4.32 6.91 4.77
C PHE A 254 -3.15 6.67 5.73
N SER A 255 -1.92 6.99 5.32
CA SER A 255 -0.73 6.87 6.17
C SER A 255 -0.84 7.71 7.46
N ASN A 256 -1.64 8.76 7.44
CA ASN A 256 -1.75 9.72 8.53
C ASN A 256 -3.06 9.60 9.35
N VAL A 257 -4.08 8.91 8.81
CA VAL A 257 -5.38 8.80 9.49
C VAL A 257 -5.81 7.37 9.78
N GLY A 258 -5.15 6.39 9.17
CA GLY A 258 -5.43 4.97 9.35
C GLY A 258 -6.48 4.41 8.36
N LEU A 259 -6.76 3.12 8.53
CA LEU A 259 -7.65 2.30 7.70
C LEU A 259 -8.78 1.71 8.55
N GLY A 260 -9.48 0.71 8.02
CA GLY A 260 -10.62 0.07 8.68
C GLY A 260 -10.65 -1.44 8.52
N ILE A 261 -11.86 -2.02 8.66
CA ILE A 261 -12.01 -3.48 8.71
C ILE A 261 -11.93 -4.18 7.35
N VAL A 262 -11.89 -3.49 6.21
CA VAL A 262 -11.55 -4.14 4.94
C VAL A 262 -10.14 -4.71 5.03
N HIS A 263 -9.17 -3.86 5.43
CA HIS A 263 -7.79 -4.28 5.62
C HIS A 263 -7.65 -5.34 6.72
N SER A 264 -8.32 -5.13 7.86
CA SER A 264 -8.33 -6.12 8.94
C SER A 264 -8.82 -7.50 8.51
N MET A 265 -9.84 -7.56 7.64
CA MET A 265 -10.36 -8.80 7.10
C MET A 265 -9.49 -9.36 5.96
N ALA A 266 -8.80 -8.52 5.20
CA ALA A 266 -7.92 -8.94 4.11
C ALA A 266 -6.61 -9.57 4.62
N HIS A 267 -6.04 -9.09 5.73
CA HIS A 267 -4.78 -9.59 6.26
C HIS A 267 -4.80 -11.09 6.59
N PRO A 268 -5.82 -11.64 7.29
CA PRO A 268 -5.92 -13.07 7.54
C PRO A 268 -6.05 -13.90 6.25
N LEU A 269 -6.71 -13.40 5.20
CA LEU A 269 -6.79 -14.10 3.91
C LEU A 269 -5.41 -14.25 3.27
N GLY A 270 -4.56 -13.25 3.41
CA GLY A 270 -3.16 -13.35 2.99
C GLY A 270 -2.36 -14.36 3.83
N ALA A 271 -2.59 -14.40 5.15
CA ALA A 271 -1.85 -15.27 6.06
C ALA A 271 -2.26 -16.75 5.97
N PHE A 272 -3.56 -17.04 5.77
CA PHE A 272 -4.10 -18.40 5.74
C PHE A 272 -4.07 -19.02 4.34
N TYR A 273 -4.24 -18.21 3.29
CA TYR A 273 -4.47 -18.70 1.92
C TYR A 273 -3.49 -18.14 0.89
N ASP A 274 -2.52 -17.32 1.34
CA ASP A 274 -1.60 -16.58 0.44
C ASP A 274 -2.33 -15.74 -0.62
N THR A 275 -3.56 -15.31 -0.29
CA THR A 275 -4.36 -14.47 -1.18
C THR A 275 -3.64 -13.15 -1.43
N PRO A 276 -3.47 -12.70 -2.70
CA PRO A 276 -2.91 -11.40 -2.98
C PRO A 276 -3.69 -10.28 -2.29
N HIS A 277 -3.00 -9.42 -1.58
CA HIS A 277 -3.59 -8.40 -0.69
C HIS A 277 -4.64 -7.54 -1.38
N GLY A 278 -4.33 -7.00 -2.55
CA GLY A 278 -5.27 -6.17 -3.30
C GLY A 278 -6.51 -6.93 -3.81
N VAL A 279 -6.41 -8.24 -4.05
CA VAL A 279 -7.57 -9.08 -4.40
C VAL A 279 -8.49 -9.23 -3.18
N ALA A 280 -7.91 -9.51 -2.00
CA ALA A 280 -8.67 -9.65 -0.76
C ALA A 280 -9.41 -8.34 -0.42
N ASN A 281 -8.72 -7.20 -0.46
CA ASN A 281 -9.30 -5.89 -0.24
C ASN A 281 -10.43 -5.59 -1.23
N ALA A 282 -10.19 -5.79 -2.52
CA ALA A 282 -11.16 -5.51 -3.58
C ALA A 282 -12.45 -6.32 -3.45
N LEU A 283 -12.34 -7.60 -3.07
CA LEU A 283 -13.46 -8.49 -2.85
C LEU A 283 -14.29 -8.05 -1.64
N LEU A 284 -13.63 -7.73 -0.53
CA LEU A 284 -14.28 -7.40 0.75
C LEU A 284 -14.87 -6.00 0.79
N LEU A 285 -14.30 -5.05 0.04
CA LEU A 285 -14.66 -3.63 0.11
C LEU A 285 -16.16 -3.36 0.01
N PRO A 286 -16.92 -3.90 -0.97
CA PRO A 286 -18.35 -3.60 -1.07
C PRO A 286 -19.17 -4.09 0.13
N TYR A 287 -18.82 -5.24 0.70
CA TYR A 287 -19.52 -5.81 1.86
C TYR A 287 -19.30 -4.98 3.12
N VAL A 288 -18.07 -4.50 3.31
CA VAL A 288 -17.73 -3.62 4.42
C VAL A 288 -18.33 -2.23 4.23
N MET A 289 -18.37 -1.71 3.00
CA MET A 289 -19.08 -0.45 2.71
C MET A 289 -20.55 -0.54 3.11
N GLU A 290 -21.24 -1.64 2.80
CA GLU A 290 -22.62 -1.87 3.23
C GLU A 290 -22.75 -1.87 4.76
N TYR A 291 -21.82 -2.49 5.48
CA TYR A 291 -21.80 -2.49 6.94
C TYR A 291 -21.57 -1.08 7.52
N ASN A 292 -20.60 -0.36 6.97
CA ASN A 292 -20.24 0.98 7.42
C ASN A 292 -21.26 2.07 7.02
N ALA A 293 -22.19 1.77 6.11
CA ALA A 293 -23.30 2.66 5.77
C ALA A 293 -24.25 2.96 6.95
N GLU A 294 -24.21 2.14 8.01
CA GLU A 294 -24.96 2.36 9.24
C GLU A 294 -24.12 3.09 10.31
N SER A 295 -23.03 3.73 9.94
CA SER A 295 -22.13 4.51 10.82
C SER A 295 -22.36 6.01 10.69
N PRO A 296 -21.77 6.84 11.57
CA PRO A 296 -21.74 8.28 11.41
C PRO A 296 -21.08 8.78 10.12
N ALA A 297 -20.38 7.92 9.40
CA ALA A 297 -19.76 8.24 8.12
C ALA A 297 -20.71 8.10 6.91
N ALA A 298 -21.95 7.64 7.07
CA ALA A 298 -22.94 7.48 6.01
C ALA A 298 -23.08 8.73 5.10
N PRO A 299 -23.12 9.99 5.62
CA PRO A 299 -23.18 11.18 4.78
C PRO A 299 -21.99 11.36 3.82
N LYS A 300 -20.84 10.76 4.10
CA LYS A 300 -19.66 10.84 3.24
C LYS A 300 -19.80 10.02 1.94
N TYR A 301 -20.69 9.03 1.91
CA TYR A 301 -20.84 8.12 0.77
C TYR A 301 -21.32 8.83 -0.52
N ILE A 302 -22.12 9.88 -0.40
CA ILE A 302 -22.53 10.66 -1.56
C ILE A 302 -21.33 11.34 -2.26
N HIS A 303 -20.30 11.73 -1.48
CA HIS A 303 -19.07 12.27 -2.03
C HIS A 303 -18.23 11.17 -2.70
N ILE A 304 -18.21 9.95 -2.12
CA ILE A 304 -17.58 8.77 -2.76
C ILE A 304 -18.28 8.48 -4.09
N ALA A 305 -19.61 8.43 -4.11
CA ALA A 305 -20.38 8.21 -5.35
C ALA A 305 -20.03 9.26 -6.42
N LYS A 306 -19.95 10.53 -6.03
CA LYS A 306 -19.57 11.63 -6.93
C LYS A 306 -18.15 11.46 -7.46
N ALA A 307 -17.20 11.14 -6.60
CA ALA A 307 -15.81 10.90 -7.00
C ALA A 307 -15.68 9.67 -7.92
N MET A 308 -16.53 8.65 -7.73
CA MET A 308 -16.66 7.50 -8.63
C MET A 308 -17.33 7.83 -9.98
N GLY A 309 -17.71 9.09 -10.22
CA GLY A 309 -18.28 9.55 -11.49
C GLY A 309 -19.81 9.46 -11.56
N VAL A 310 -20.51 9.19 -10.47
CA VAL A 310 -21.97 9.15 -10.43
C VAL A 310 -22.52 10.58 -10.32
N ASN A 311 -23.56 10.91 -11.11
CA ASN A 311 -24.31 12.15 -10.89
C ASN A 311 -25.14 12.02 -9.61
N THR A 312 -24.81 12.82 -8.60
CA THR A 312 -25.44 12.78 -7.27
C THR A 312 -26.42 13.92 -7.03
N ASP A 313 -26.73 14.73 -8.05
CA ASP A 313 -27.62 15.89 -7.92
C ASP A 313 -29.03 15.44 -7.50
N GLY A 314 -29.50 15.96 -6.38
CA GLY A 314 -30.83 15.65 -5.84
C GLY A 314 -30.96 14.29 -5.12
N MET A 315 -29.89 13.53 -4.99
CA MET A 315 -29.91 12.25 -4.26
C MET A 315 -30.07 12.50 -2.74
N THR A 316 -30.87 11.66 -2.12
CA THR A 316 -30.90 11.50 -0.66
C THR A 316 -29.60 10.79 -0.19
N GLU A 317 -29.33 10.84 1.11
CA GLU A 317 -28.20 10.11 1.71
C GLU A 317 -28.26 8.61 1.39
N THR A 318 -29.42 7.98 1.54
CA THR A 318 -29.60 6.55 1.25
C THR A 318 -29.32 6.21 -0.23
N GLU A 319 -29.75 7.07 -1.16
CA GLU A 319 -29.45 6.90 -2.58
C GLU A 319 -27.95 7.08 -2.85
N GLY A 320 -27.29 8.06 -2.21
CA GLY A 320 -25.86 8.28 -2.29
C GLY A 320 -25.04 7.08 -1.79
N VAL A 321 -25.45 6.49 -0.65
CA VAL A 321 -24.85 5.25 -0.12
C VAL A 321 -24.94 4.12 -1.13
N LYS A 322 -26.14 3.85 -1.65
CA LYS A 322 -26.36 2.79 -2.64
C LYS A 322 -25.53 3.03 -3.90
N ALA A 323 -25.53 4.26 -4.40
CA ALA A 323 -24.80 4.63 -5.60
C ALA A 323 -23.28 4.44 -5.46
N ALA A 324 -22.70 4.79 -4.31
CA ALA A 324 -21.27 4.58 -4.03
C ALA A 324 -20.91 3.08 -4.05
N ILE A 325 -21.69 2.25 -3.35
CA ILE A 325 -21.46 0.81 -3.27
C ILE A 325 -21.57 0.15 -4.65
N GLU A 326 -22.62 0.50 -5.41
CA GLU A 326 -22.82 -0.04 -6.76
C GLU A 326 -21.72 0.40 -7.74
N ALA A 327 -21.23 1.63 -7.65
CA ALA A 327 -20.12 2.10 -8.47
C ALA A 327 -18.83 1.32 -8.21
N VAL A 328 -18.51 1.04 -6.93
CA VAL A 328 -17.35 0.23 -6.56
C VAL A 328 -17.51 -1.21 -7.04
N LYS A 329 -18.69 -1.82 -6.86
CA LYS A 329 -18.98 -3.17 -7.36
C LYS A 329 -18.85 -3.26 -8.88
N ALA A 330 -19.39 -2.27 -9.60
CA ALA A 330 -19.33 -2.23 -11.07
C ALA A 330 -17.88 -2.14 -11.57
N LEU A 331 -17.05 -1.29 -10.94
CA LEU A 331 -15.63 -1.19 -11.29
C LEU A 331 -14.91 -2.50 -11.01
N SER A 332 -15.04 -3.07 -9.82
CA SER A 332 -14.44 -4.34 -9.40
C SER A 332 -14.78 -5.48 -10.39
N LEU A 333 -16.06 -5.63 -10.71
CA LEU A 333 -16.53 -6.64 -11.68
C LEU A 333 -15.97 -6.39 -13.08
N SER A 334 -15.92 -5.14 -13.54
CA SER A 334 -15.48 -4.76 -14.90
C SER A 334 -14.01 -5.07 -15.18
N ILE A 335 -13.19 -5.24 -14.14
CA ILE A 335 -11.76 -5.53 -14.22
C ILE A 335 -11.42 -6.96 -13.77
N GLY A 336 -12.43 -7.79 -13.52
CA GLY A 336 -12.28 -9.23 -13.25
C GLY A 336 -11.83 -9.58 -11.84
N ILE A 337 -12.14 -8.77 -10.84
CA ILE A 337 -11.92 -9.13 -9.43
C ILE A 337 -12.92 -10.22 -9.01
N PRO A 338 -12.50 -11.29 -8.31
CA PRO A 338 -13.40 -12.25 -7.69
C PRO A 338 -14.41 -11.57 -6.77
N GLN A 339 -15.64 -12.07 -6.78
CA GLN A 339 -16.75 -11.45 -6.02
C GLN A 339 -17.11 -12.23 -4.76
N LYS A 340 -16.58 -13.45 -4.62
CA LYS A 340 -16.90 -14.38 -3.54
C LYS A 340 -15.63 -15.04 -2.97
N LEU A 341 -15.61 -15.28 -1.67
CA LEU A 341 -14.47 -15.87 -0.97
C LEU A 341 -14.14 -17.30 -1.45
N HIS A 342 -15.17 -18.08 -1.84
CA HIS A 342 -14.92 -19.41 -2.37
C HIS A 342 -14.20 -19.39 -3.73
N GLU A 343 -14.29 -18.30 -4.51
CA GLU A 343 -13.55 -18.14 -5.77
C GLU A 343 -12.04 -17.99 -5.55
N ILE A 344 -11.63 -17.61 -4.33
CA ILE A 344 -10.24 -17.52 -3.91
C ILE A 344 -9.83 -18.63 -2.93
N ASN A 345 -10.55 -19.75 -2.98
CA ASN A 345 -10.31 -20.99 -2.22
C ASN A 345 -10.44 -20.86 -0.69
N VAL A 346 -11.09 -19.83 -0.18
CA VAL A 346 -11.42 -19.73 1.25
C VAL A 346 -12.40 -20.82 1.62
N LYS A 347 -12.19 -21.46 2.77
CA LYS A 347 -13.07 -22.50 3.30
C LYS A 347 -14.02 -21.92 4.33
N GLU A 348 -15.27 -22.32 4.28
CA GLU A 348 -16.29 -21.83 5.22
C GLU A 348 -15.95 -22.19 6.68
N GLU A 349 -15.32 -23.34 6.90
CA GLU A 349 -14.90 -23.80 8.23
C GLU A 349 -13.86 -22.92 8.91
N ASP A 350 -13.06 -22.14 8.13
CA ASP A 350 -12.03 -21.27 8.65
C ASP A 350 -12.54 -19.86 9.00
N ILE A 351 -13.77 -19.51 8.59
CA ILE A 351 -14.36 -18.18 8.81
C ILE A 351 -14.31 -17.75 10.29
N PRO A 352 -14.62 -18.59 11.30
CA PRO A 352 -14.51 -18.18 12.69
C PRO A 352 -13.09 -17.77 13.10
N ALA A 353 -12.08 -18.50 12.62
CA ALA A 353 -10.67 -18.18 12.90
C ALA A 353 -10.23 -16.89 12.19
N LEU A 354 -10.65 -16.69 10.94
CA LEU A 354 -10.42 -15.47 10.19
C LEU A 354 -11.04 -14.25 10.89
N ALA A 355 -12.26 -14.39 11.44
CA ALA A 355 -12.95 -13.31 12.15
C ALA A 355 -12.23 -12.89 13.44
N VAL A 356 -11.69 -13.86 14.20
CA VAL A 356 -10.89 -13.59 15.40
C VAL A 356 -9.59 -12.86 15.00
N ALA A 357 -8.90 -13.33 13.96
CA ALA A 357 -7.66 -12.71 13.50
C ALA A 357 -7.91 -11.27 13.01
N ALA A 358 -8.98 -11.05 12.23
CA ALA A 358 -9.35 -9.74 11.74
C ALA A 358 -9.72 -8.77 12.89
N PHE A 359 -10.47 -9.23 13.88
CA PHE A 359 -10.84 -8.38 15.02
C PHE A 359 -9.63 -7.86 15.81
N ASN A 360 -8.57 -8.68 15.91
CA ASN A 360 -7.34 -8.33 16.61
C ASN A 360 -6.33 -7.54 15.73
N ASP A 361 -6.69 -7.24 14.50
CA ASP A 361 -5.82 -6.48 13.58
C ASP A 361 -5.78 -5.00 13.98
N VAL A 362 -4.63 -4.37 13.77
CA VAL A 362 -4.40 -2.95 14.12
C VAL A 362 -5.34 -1.99 13.39
N CYS A 363 -5.77 -2.33 12.17
CA CYS A 363 -6.65 -1.47 11.36
C CYS A 363 -8.09 -1.44 11.91
N THR A 364 -8.51 -2.43 12.71
CA THR A 364 -9.88 -2.55 13.22
C THR A 364 -10.32 -1.33 14.01
N GLY A 365 -9.40 -0.73 14.79
CA GLY A 365 -9.67 0.48 15.58
C GLY A 365 -9.97 1.73 14.74
N GLY A 366 -9.63 1.74 13.47
CA GLY A 366 -9.90 2.85 12.53
C GLY A 366 -11.26 2.75 11.81
N ASN A 367 -12.04 1.70 12.04
CA ASN A 367 -13.33 1.55 11.38
C ASN A 367 -14.37 2.54 11.93
N PRO A 368 -15.19 3.21 11.08
CA PRO A 368 -16.16 4.22 11.54
C PRO A 368 -17.34 3.61 12.32
N ARG A 369 -17.62 2.32 12.14
CA ARG A 369 -18.60 1.57 12.92
C ARG A 369 -17.88 0.61 13.85
N PRO A 370 -18.09 0.69 15.17
CA PRO A 370 -17.60 -0.33 16.10
C PRO A 370 -18.02 -1.72 15.65
N THR A 371 -17.14 -2.68 15.81
CA THR A 371 -17.40 -4.06 15.35
C THR A 371 -17.04 -5.08 16.43
N SER A 372 -17.44 -6.32 16.21
CA SER A 372 -17.17 -7.48 17.04
C SER A 372 -16.75 -8.68 16.19
N VAL A 373 -16.16 -9.69 16.81
CA VAL A 373 -15.83 -10.96 16.13
C VAL A 373 -17.06 -11.54 15.42
N ALA A 374 -18.23 -11.50 16.08
CA ALA A 374 -19.46 -12.04 15.51
C ALA A 374 -19.95 -11.28 14.26
N GLU A 375 -19.81 -9.94 14.26
CA GLU A 375 -20.16 -9.11 13.10
C GLU A 375 -19.19 -9.31 11.93
N ILE A 376 -17.90 -9.44 12.22
CA ILE A 376 -16.89 -9.76 11.19
C ILE A 376 -17.15 -11.17 10.61
N GLU A 377 -17.53 -12.15 11.44
CA GLU A 377 -17.91 -13.47 10.96
C GLU A 377 -19.12 -13.41 10.01
N VAL A 378 -20.13 -12.62 10.34
CA VAL A 378 -21.28 -12.38 9.46
C VAL A 378 -20.85 -11.75 8.14
N LEU A 379 -19.93 -10.78 8.15
CA LEU A 379 -19.41 -10.19 6.92
C LEU A 379 -18.66 -11.19 6.04
N TYR A 380 -17.80 -12.04 6.63
CA TYR A 380 -17.14 -13.11 5.87
C TYR A 380 -18.14 -14.09 5.27
N ARG A 381 -19.18 -14.53 6.02
CA ARG A 381 -20.23 -15.42 5.50
C ARG A 381 -21.04 -14.77 4.38
N LYS A 382 -21.30 -13.47 4.45
CA LYS A 382 -21.98 -12.72 3.38
C LYS A 382 -21.14 -12.64 2.11
N ALA A 383 -19.81 -12.56 2.25
CA ALA A 383 -18.87 -12.56 1.15
C ALA A 383 -18.54 -13.95 0.62
N PHE A 384 -18.87 -15.03 1.34
CA PHE A 384 -18.69 -16.43 0.93
C PHE A 384 -19.78 -16.87 -0.05
#